data_55c5c48973199ad17a6d33ad394f862e
#
_entry.id   55c5c48973199ad17a6d33ad394f862e
#
_cell.length_a   1.000
_cell.length_b   1.000
_cell.length_c   1.000
_cell.angle_alpha   90.00
_cell.angle_beta   90.00
_cell.angle_gamma   90.00
#
_symmetry.space_group_name_H-M   'P 1'
#
loop_
_entity.id
_entity.type
_entity.pdbx_description
1 polymer ?
#
loop_
_entity_poly.entity_id
_entity_poly.type
_entity_poly.pdbx_seq_one_letter_code
_entity_poly.pdbx_strand_id
1 'polypeptide(L)'
;MFNSCVVTLSSLGPLRSVANAGSIGPLENNWAWGLSLITLTVAVHATGLASMALPLLSIRIRMETQSRLIRLHHKLIVLIVLITTVGLLLAVLHGIEAGLWAGAYWWLGALESPSEAILYSVDSMSTRGASGLMLEQHWRMMGALEATGGMLLFGISTAFTFAVMQAFWLIMTQQRRQ
;
A
#
# COMPACT_ATOMS: atom_id res chain seq x y z
N MET A 1 -0.86 52.27 43.26
CA MET A 1 -1.43 51.02 43.79
C MET A 1 -0.93 49.86 42.92
N PHE A 2 0.20 49.29 43.30
CA PHE A 2 0.76 48.12 42.64
C PHE A 2 0.31 46.91 43.42
N ASN A 3 -0.53 46.03 42.80
CA ASN A 3 -0.86 44.74 43.37
C ASN A 3 0.10 43.72 42.78
N SER A 4 1.02 43.24 43.61
CA SER A 4 1.94 42.15 43.35
C SER A 4 1.17 40.83 43.17
N CYS A 5 1.21 40.29 41.98
CA CYS A 5 0.79 38.92 41.76
C CYS A 5 1.91 37.96 42.17
N VAL A 6 1.82 37.48 43.42
CA VAL A 6 2.67 36.40 43.88
C VAL A 6 2.17 35.10 43.30
N VAL A 7 2.84 34.62 42.26
CA VAL A 7 2.61 33.27 41.71
C VAL A 7 3.23 32.27 42.64
N THR A 8 2.40 31.57 43.40
CA THR A 8 2.81 30.45 44.27
C THR A 8 3.29 29.28 43.45
N LEU A 9 4.58 28.95 43.55
CA LEU A 9 5.27 27.81 42.97
C LEU A 9 4.89 26.43 43.59
N SER A 10 3.64 26.26 44.01
CA SER A 10 3.19 25.03 44.72
C SER A 10 2.47 24.00 43.84
N SER A 11 2.55 24.12 42.48
CA SER A 11 1.98 23.13 41.56
C SER A 11 3.02 22.40 40.72
N LEU A 12 4.26 22.31 41.20
CA LEU A 12 5.17 21.29 40.65
C LEU A 12 4.73 19.94 41.23
N GLY A 13 3.78 19.33 40.56
CA GLY A 13 3.45 17.91 40.80
C GLY A 13 4.71 17.06 40.72
N PRO A 14 4.77 15.98 41.44
CA PRO A 14 5.99 15.18 41.55
C PRO A 14 6.44 14.78 40.15
N LEU A 15 7.72 14.99 39.87
CA LEU A 15 8.47 14.41 38.77
C LEU A 15 8.44 12.87 38.90
N ARG A 16 7.25 12.31 38.75
CA ARG A 16 7.01 10.89 38.83
C ARG A 16 7.32 10.30 37.47
N SER A 17 8.39 9.57 37.47
CA SER A 17 8.62 8.54 36.48
C SER A 17 9.31 8.92 35.15
N VAL A 18 10.55 9.41 35.27
CA VAL A 18 11.56 9.11 34.22
C VAL A 18 12.22 7.73 34.48
N ALA A 19 11.77 6.99 35.50
CA ALA A 19 12.39 5.74 35.94
C ALA A 19 11.79 4.44 35.34
N ASN A 20 10.96 4.52 34.31
CA ASN A 20 10.44 3.31 33.64
C ASN A 20 10.86 3.22 32.17
N ALA A 21 12.03 3.73 31.83
CA ALA A 21 12.66 3.55 30.51
C ALA A 21 13.34 2.18 30.34
N GLY A 22 12.93 1.17 31.12
CA GLY A 22 13.60 -0.14 31.16
C GLY A 22 12.81 -1.36 30.68
N SER A 23 11.61 -1.19 30.08
CA SER A 23 10.90 -2.33 29.47
C SER A 23 10.81 -2.17 27.95
N ILE A 24 11.87 -2.53 27.27
CA ILE A 24 11.96 -2.56 25.79
C ILE A 24 11.13 -3.72 25.18
N GLY A 25 10.50 -4.58 26.00
CA GLY A 25 9.82 -5.79 25.57
C GLY A 25 8.63 -5.67 24.58
N PRO A 26 7.71 -4.71 24.67
CA PRO A 26 6.55 -4.66 23.75
C PRO A 26 6.86 -4.03 22.39
N LEU A 27 7.84 -3.13 22.30
CA LEU A 27 8.15 -2.41 21.06
C LEU A 27 8.88 -3.27 20.03
N GLU A 28 9.74 -4.19 20.49
CA GLU A 28 10.52 -5.06 19.59
C GLU A 28 9.64 -6.04 18.82
N ASN A 29 8.61 -6.60 19.45
CA ASN A 29 7.70 -7.54 18.79
C ASN A 29 6.90 -6.88 17.64
N ASN A 30 6.54 -5.61 17.77
CA ASN A 30 5.71 -4.93 16.76
C ASN A 30 6.48 -4.60 15.48
N TRP A 31 7.78 -4.32 15.59
CA TRP A 31 8.66 -4.17 14.44
C TRP A 31 8.80 -5.48 13.65
N ALA A 32 8.98 -6.59 14.35
CA ALA A 32 9.13 -7.90 13.72
C ALA A 32 7.85 -8.28 12.95
N TRP A 33 6.67 -8.08 13.56
CA TRP A 33 5.39 -8.30 12.88
C TRP A 33 5.21 -7.40 11.66
N GLY A 34 5.45 -6.09 11.80
CA GLY A 34 5.32 -5.14 10.71
C GLY A 34 6.28 -5.44 9.55
N LEU A 35 7.54 -5.73 9.81
CA LEU A 35 8.52 -6.08 8.77
C LEU A 35 8.18 -7.42 8.09
N SER A 36 7.70 -8.40 8.85
CA SER A 36 7.26 -9.68 8.30
C SER A 36 6.07 -9.51 7.36
N LEU A 37 5.10 -8.67 7.74
CA LEU A 37 3.94 -8.35 6.90
C LEU A 37 4.34 -7.57 5.64
N ILE A 38 5.24 -6.58 5.74
CA ILE A 38 5.78 -5.90 4.56
C ILE A 38 6.44 -6.90 3.61
N THR A 39 7.28 -7.79 4.13
CA THR A 39 7.96 -8.80 3.32
C THR A 39 6.95 -9.72 2.63
N LEU A 40 5.93 -10.16 3.36
CA LEU A 40 4.87 -11.00 2.83
C LEU A 40 4.07 -10.28 1.73
N THR A 41 3.63 -9.06 1.98
CA THR A 41 2.83 -8.28 1.01
C THR A 41 3.65 -7.94 -0.24
N VAL A 42 4.93 -7.58 -0.10
CA VAL A 42 5.83 -7.37 -1.25
C VAL A 42 6.00 -8.66 -2.07
N ALA A 43 6.14 -9.83 -1.41
CA ALA A 43 6.24 -11.11 -2.10
C ALA A 43 4.94 -11.47 -2.84
N VAL A 44 3.78 -11.26 -2.22
CA VAL A 44 2.46 -11.45 -2.84
C VAL A 44 2.31 -10.51 -4.04
N HIS A 45 2.66 -9.25 -3.88
CA HIS A 45 2.61 -8.25 -4.94
C HIS A 45 3.49 -8.61 -6.13
N ALA A 46 4.75 -8.93 -5.88
CA ALA A 46 5.70 -9.34 -6.92
C ALA A 46 5.22 -10.58 -7.68
N THR A 47 4.67 -11.57 -6.96
CA THR A 47 4.08 -12.78 -7.56
C THR A 47 2.86 -12.43 -8.41
N GLY A 48 1.99 -11.54 -7.93
CA GLY A 48 0.85 -11.02 -8.69
C GLY A 48 1.27 -10.34 -9.99
N LEU A 49 2.24 -9.44 -9.93
CA LEU A 49 2.79 -8.76 -11.11
C LEU A 49 3.43 -9.76 -12.10
N ALA A 50 4.23 -10.71 -11.61
CA ALA A 50 4.84 -11.73 -12.46
C ALA A 50 3.78 -12.58 -13.17
N SER A 51 2.71 -12.97 -12.49
CA SER A 51 1.61 -13.72 -13.08
C SER A 51 0.85 -12.93 -14.15
N MET A 52 0.74 -11.61 -14.00
CA MET A 52 0.15 -10.72 -15.01
C MET A 52 1.09 -10.50 -16.20
N ALA A 53 2.40 -10.45 -15.99
CA ALA A 53 3.40 -10.18 -17.03
C ALA A 53 3.42 -11.27 -18.12
N LEU A 54 3.25 -12.54 -17.75
CA LEU A 54 3.30 -13.67 -18.69
C LEU A 54 2.23 -13.61 -19.79
N PRO A 55 0.92 -13.44 -19.51
CA PRO A 55 -0.10 -13.31 -20.54
C PRO A 55 0.07 -12.02 -21.35
N LEU A 56 0.53 -10.92 -20.73
CA LEU A 56 0.82 -9.67 -21.42
C LEU A 56 1.90 -9.83 -22.48
N LEU A 57 2.96 -10.58 -22.19
CA LEU A 57 4.00 -10.90 -23.18
C LEU A 57 3.45 -11.68 -24.36
N SER A 58 2.58 -12.66 -24.11
CA SER A 58 1.92 -13.45 -25.17
C SER A 58 1.02 -12.58 -26.07
N ILE A 59 0.24 -11.68 -25.47
CA ILE A 59 -0.60 -10.72 -26.20
C ILE A 59 0.27 -9.78 -27.04
N ARG A 60 1.37 -9.28 -26.49
CA ARG A 60 2.32 -8.43 -27.19
C ARG A 60 2.87 -9.11 -28.44
N ILE A 61 3.38 -10.34 -28.32
CA ILE A 61 3.92 -11.12 -29.45
C ILE A 61 2.86 -11.32 -30.53
N ARG A 62 1.64 -11.67 -30.16
CA ARG A 62 0.51 -11.82 -31.12
C ARG A 62 0.20 -10.52 -31.86
N MET A 63 0.17 -9.40 -31.14
CA MET A 63 -0.08 -8.09 -31.75
C MET A 63 1.04 -7.67 -32.71
N GLU A 64 2.30 -7.94 -32.38
CA GLU A 64 3.44 -7.69 -33.29
C GLU A 64 3.30 -8.48 -34.61
N THR A 65 2.91 -9.76 -34.51
CA THR A 65 2.77 -10.65 -35.68
C THR A 65 1.57 -10.28 -36.57
N GLN A 66 0.45 -9.83 -35.97
CA GLN A 66 -0.79 -9.52 -36.71
C GLN A 66 -0.95 -8.03 -37.01
N SER A 67 0.02 -7.22 -36.67
CA SER A 67 -0.12 -5.76 -36.66
C SER A 67 -0.44 -5.12 -38.03
N ARG A 68 -0.12 -5.77 -39.15
CA ARG A 68 -0.35 -5.24 -40.52
C ARG A 68 -1.81 -5.23 -40.94
N LEU A 69 -2.68 -6.08 -40.35
CA LEU A 69 -4.07 -6.26 -40.78
C LEU A 69 -5.08 -5.54 -39.88
N ILE A 70 -4.68 -5.06 -38.70
CA ILE A 70 -5.61 -4.50 -37.70
C ILE A 70 -5.70 -2.99 -37.84
N ARG A 71 -6.93 -2.46 -38.02
CA ARG A 71 -7.20 -1.00 -38.08
C ARG A 71 -6.82 -0.31 -36.77
N LEU A 72 -6.37 0.94 -36.84
CA LEU A 72 -5.87 1.72 -35.69
C LEU A 72 -6.86 1.78 -34.51
N HIS A 73 -8.16 1.96 -34.81
CA HIS A 73 -9.18 2.03 -33.75
C HIS A 73 -9.31 0.72 -32.95
N HIS A 74 -9.19 -0.45 -33.58
CA HIS A 74 -9.16 -1.72 -32.84
C HIS A 74 -7.96 -1.84 -31.92
N LYS A 75 -6.78 -1.34 -32.33
CA LYS A 75 -5.59 -1.33 -31.50
C LYS A 75 -5.76 -0.44 -30.26
N LEU A 76 -6.42 0.72 -30.43
CA LEU A 76 -6.74 1.61 -29.30
C LEU A 76 -7.72 0.95 -28.33
N ILE A 77 -8.76 0.28 -28.82
CA ILE A 77 -9.71 -0.46 -27.98
C ILE A 77 -8.98 -1.54 -27.18
N VAL A 78 -8.13 -2.33 -27.84
CA VAL A 78 -7.35 -3.39 -27.18
C VAL A 78 -6.46 -2.79 -26.09
N LEU A 79 -5.79 -1.67 -26.35
CA LEU A 79 -4.96 -0.99 -25.35
C LEU A 79 -5.80 -0.50 -24.16
N ILE A 80 -6.96 0.11 -24.40
CA ILE A 80 -7.84 0.58 -23.32
C ILE A 80 -8.30 -0.60 -22.46
N VAL A 81 -8.80 -1.66 -23.10
CA VAL A 81 -9.25 -2.88 -22.40
C VAL A 81 -8.10 -3.48 -21.57
N LEU A 82 -6.91 -3.54 -22.15
CA LEU A 82 -5.73 -4.09 -21.49
C LEU A 82 -5.36 -3.29 -20.23
N ILE A 83 -5.25 -1.96 -20.35
CA ILE A 83 -4.91 -1.09 -19.21
C ILE A 83 -6.00 -1.16 -18.15
N THR A 84 -7.27 -1.17 -18.53
CA THR A 84 -8.39 -1.31 -17.60
C THR A 84 -8.32 -2.64 -16.86
N THR A 85 -8.05 -3.74 -17.58
CA THR A 85 -7.92 -5.07 -16.95
C THR A 85 -6.76 -5.13 -15.98
N VAL A 86 -5.60 -4.60 -16.36
CA VAL A 86 -4.43 -4.51 -15.47
C VAL A 86 -4.76 -3.68 -14.23
N GLY A 87 -5.41 -2.53 -14.40
CA GLY A 87 -5.81 -1.67 -13.27
C GLY A 87 -6.77 -2.36 -12.31
N LEU A 88 -7.77 -3.11 -12.82
CA LEU A 88 -8.69 -3.89 -11.98
C LEU A 88 -7.98 -5.02 -11.24
N LEU A 89 -7.07 -5.74 -11.90
CA LEU A 89 -6.28 -6.80 -11.26
C LEU A 89 -5.37 -6.24 -10.17
N LEU A 90 -4.76 -5.07 -10.39
CA LEU A 90 -3.97 -4.37 -9.37
C LEU A 90 -4.83 -3.92 -8.20
N ALA A 91 -6.04 -3.41 -8.44
CA ALA A 91 -6.97 -3.03 -7.37
C ALA A 91 -7.37 -4.24 -6.51
N VAL A 92 -7.64 -5.39 -7.13
CA VAL A 92 -7.90 -6.65 -6.40
C VAL A 92 -6.68 -7.07 -5.60
N LEU A 93 -5.49 -6.99 -6.17
CA LEU A 93 -4.23 -7.33 -5.50
C LEU A 93 -4.00 -6.47 -4.26
N HIS A 94 -4.18 -5.15 -4.36
CA HIS A 94 -4.11 -4.24 -3.20
C HIS A 94 -5.20 -4.54 -2.16
N GLY A 95 -6.40 -4.95 -2.59
CA GLY A 95 -7.46 -5.40 -1.68
C GLY A 95 -7.06 -6.66 -0.89
N ILE A 96 -6.38 -7.62 -1.52
CA ILE A 96 -5.85 -8.81 -0.86
C ILE A 96 -4.77 -8.42 0.17
N GLU A 97 -3.87 -7.52 -0.19
CA GLU A 97 -2.80 -7.03 0.68
C GLU A 97 -3.35 -6.30 1.90
N ALA A 98 -4.34 -5.42 1.71
CA ALA A 98 -5.06 -4.78 2.80
C ALA A 98 -5.76 -5.82 3.70
N GLY A 99 -6.33 -6.87 3.10
CA GLY A 99 -6.92 -7.99 3.84
C GLY A 99 -5.93 -8.78 4.69
N LEU A 100 -4.68 -8.94 4.24
CA LEU A 100 -3.61 -9.57 5.01
C LEU A 100 -3.25 -8.75 6.26
N TRP A 101 -3.10 -7.42 6.12
CA TRP A 101 -2.87 -6.51 7.24
C TRP A 101 -4.06 -6.48 8.20
N ALA A 102 -5.27 -6.38 7.69
CA ALA A 102 -6.50 -6.40 8.49
C ALA A 102 -6.63 -7.70 9.28
N GLY A 103 -6.34 -8.84 8.65
CA GLY A 103 -6.31 -10.14 9.32
C GLY A 103 -5.30 -10.20 10.45
N ALA A 104 -4.12 -9.60 10.27
CA ALA A 104 -3.11 -9.51 11.30
C ALA A 104 -3.57 -8.63 12.48
N TYR A 105 -4.16 -7.45 12.23
CA TYR A 105 -4.69 -6.57 13.28
C TYR A 105 -5.78 -7.24 14.10
N TRP A 106 -6.70 -7.91 13.42
CA TRP A 106 -7.77 -8.64 14.11
C TRP A 106 -7.23 -9.81 14.93
N TRP A 107 -6.33 -10.61 14.36
CA TRP A 107 -5.75 -11.77 15.06
C TRP A 107 -4.87 -11.37 16.25
N LEU A 108 -4.14 -10.28 16.16
CA LEU A 108 -3.31 -9.75 17.25
C LEU A 108 -4.12 -8.98 18.30
N GLY A 109 -5.43 -8.80 18.10
CA GLY A 109 -6.31 -8.05 19.01
C GLY A 109 -6.06 -6.54 19.00
N ALA A 110 -5.42 -6.01 17.94
CA ALA A 110 -5.17 -4.58 17.79
C ALA A 110 -6.45 -3.80 17.43
N LEU A 111 -7.44 -4.47 16.83
CA LEU A 111 -8.77 -3.96 16.53
C LEU A 111 -9.80 -5.04 16.86
N GLU A 112 -10.95 -4.62 17.42
CA GLU A 112 -11.97 -5.53 17.97
C GLU A 112 -12.79 -6.21 16.88
N SER A 113 -13.00 -5.53 15.74
CA SER A 113 -13.91 -5.94 14.68
C SER A 113 -13.17 -6.16 13.36
N PRO A 114 -13.45 -7.25 12.63
CA PRO A 114 -12.88 -7.47 11.29
C PRO A 114 -13.20 -6.34 10.31
N SER A 115 -14.37 -5.74 10.40
CA SER A 115 -14.80 -4.63 9.55
C SER A 115 -13.99 -3.36 9.81
N GLU A 116 -13.69 -3.06 11.08
CA GLU A 116 -12.83 -1.96 11.46
C GLU A 116 -11.38 -2.21 11.04
N ALA A 117 -10.90 -3.45 11.15
CA ALA A 117 -9.58 -3.83 10.73
C ALA A 117 -9.39 -3.64 9.21
N ILE A 118 -10.36 -4.05 8.40
CA ILE A 118 -10.34 -3.84 6.94
C ILE A 118 -10.39 -2.34 6.61
N LEU A 119 -11.28 -1.58 7.25
CA LEU A 119 -11.38 -0.14 7.02
C LEU A 119 -10.08 0.58 7.38
N TYR A 120 -9.51 0.25 8.56
CA TYR A 120 -8.23 0.80 9.01
C TYR A 120 -7.10 0.50 8.01
N SER A 121 -6.99 -0.76 7.57
CA SER A 121 -5.95 -1.20 6.65
C SER A 121 -6.06 -0.49 5.30
N VAL A 122 -7.25 -0.41 4.71
CA VAL A 122 -7.46 0.30 3.44
C VAL A 122 -7.13 1.80 3.58
N ASP A 123 -7.55 2.44 4.68
CA ASP A 123 -7.24 3.85 4.94
C ASP A 123 -5.73 4.08 5.16
N SER A 124 -5.06 3.17 5.86
CA SER A 124 -3.62 3.23 6.13
C SER A 124 -2.82 3.05 4.83
N MET A 125 -3.09 2.00 4.06
CA MET A 125 -2.40 1.73 2.79
C MET A 125 -2.63 2.82 1.74
N SER A 126 -3.83 3.43 1.71
CA SER A 126 -4.12 4.56 0.81
C SER A 126 -3.54 5.90 1.28
N THR A 127 -2.82 5.92 2.40
CA THR A 127 -2.26 7.13 3.04
C THR A 127 -3.31 8.18 3.40
N ARG A 128 -4.58 7.80 3.44
CA ARG A 128 -5.68 8.69 3.80
C ARG A 128 -5.70 9.01 5.29
N GLY A 129 -5.12 8.13 6.10
CA GLY A 129 -5.18 8.20 7.56
C GLY A 129 -6.47 7.59 8.09
N ALA A 130 -6.39 7.00 9.28
CA ALA A 130 -7.52 6.30 9.87
C ALA A 130 -8.74 7.22 10.03
N SER A 131 -9.89 6.78 9.56
CA SER A 131 -11.19 7.47 9.62
C SER A 131 -11.74 7.56 11.06
N GLY A 132 -10.94 8.09 11.99
CA GLY A 132 -11.26 8.14 13.42
C GLY A 132 -10.92 6.87 14.21
N LEU A 133 -10.48 5.80 13.54
CA LEU A 133 -9.97 4.60 14.19
C LEU A 133 -8.51 4.83 14.58
N MET A 134 -8.18 4.66 15.85
CA MET A 134 -6.83 4.78 16.37
C MET A 134 -6.38 3.46 16.96
N LEU A 135 -5.26 2.96 16.49
CA LEU A 135 -4.59 1.84 17.15
C LEU A 135 -4.09 2.26 18.54
N GLU A 136 -4.11 1.34 19.49
CA GLU A 136 -3.46 1.53 20.79
C GLU A 136 -1.98 1.90 20.59
N GLN A 137 -1.43 2.63 21.57
CA GLN A 137 -0.10 3.24 21.44
C GLN A 137 0.98 2.24 21.01
N HIS A 138 0.92 1.02 21.48
CA HIS A 138 1.90 -0.02 21.16
C HIS A 138 1.77 -0.56 19.74
N TRP A 139 0.59 -0.47 19.08
CA TRP A 139 0.38 -0.90 17.68
C TRP A 139 0.60 0.19 16.63
N ARG A 140 0.75 1.46 17.03
CA ARG A 140 0.88 2.59 16.09
C ARG A 140 2.03 2.48 15.11
N MET A 141 3.15 1.87 15.55
CA MET A 141 4.30 1.66 14.67
C MET A 141 3.97 0.70 13.52
N MET A 142 3.17 -0.33 13.79
CA MET A 142 2.73 -1.28 12.77
C MET A 142 1.87 -0.58 11.69
N GLY A 143 0.99 0.35 12.08
CA GLY A 143 0.22 1.17 11.13
C GLY A 143 1.10 2.10 10.29
N ALA A 144 2.15 2.68 10.85
CA ALA A 144 3.11 3.49 10.11
C ALA A 144 3.90 2.65 9.08
N LEU A 145 4.28 1.43 9.44
CA LEU A 145 4.94 0.47 8.55
C LEU A 145 4.02 0.03 7.43
N GLU A 146 2.73 -0.22 7.72
CA GLU A 146 1.72 -0.52 6.72
C GLU A 146 1.57 0.61 5.70
N ALA A 147 1.42 1.86 6.16
CA ALA A 147 1.32 3.01 5.27
C ALA A 147 2.55 3.16 4.36
N THR A 148 3.75 2.94 4.91
CA THR A 148 5.00 2.98 4.14
C THR A 148 5.04 1.84 3.11
N GLY A 149 4.64 0.64 3.50
CA GLY A 149 4.51 -0.51 2.60
C GLY A 149 3.52 -0.25 1.47
N GLY A 150 2.35 0.32 1.79
CA GLY A 150 1.32 0.70 0.81
C GLY A 150 1.84 1.67 -0.25
N MET A 151 2.56 2.72 0.15
CA MET A 151 3.20 3.65 -0.80
C MET A 151 4.20 2.95 -1.72
N LEU A 152 5.01 2.05 -1.18
CA LEU A 152 5.97 1.27 -1.97
C LEU A 152 5.26 0.42 -3.02
N LEU A 153 4.24 -0.34 -2.62
CA LEU A 153 3.46 -1.20 -3.51
C LEU A 153 2.73 -0.39 -4.60
N PHE A 154 2.20 0.78 -4.24
CA PHE A 154 1.57 1.69 -5.20
C PHE A 154 2.56 2.23 -6.24
N GLY A 155 3.78 2.55 -5.81
CA GLY A 155 4.87 2.96 -6.70
C GLY A 155 5.24 1.85 -7.70
N ILE A 156 5.37 0.61 -7.24
CA ILE A 156 5.65 -0.56 -8.09
C ILE A 156 4.52 -0.81 -9.09
N SER A 157 3.25 -0.75 -8.65
CA SER A 157 2.07 -0.88 -9.53
C SER A 157 2.03 0.19 -10.61
N THR A 158 2.35 1.42 -10.27
CA THR A 158 2.41 2.54 -11.22
C THR A 158 3.50 2.32 -12.26
N ALA A 159 4.69 1.91 -11.82
CA ALA A 159 5.80 1.60 -12.71
C ALA A 159 5.47 0.42 -13.65
N PHE A 160 4.81 -0.62 -13.14
CA PHE A 160 4.35 -1.76 -13.95
C PHE A 160 3.33 -1.33 -15.01
N THR A 161 2.31 -0.56 -14.63
CA THR A 161 1.30 -0.04 -15.55
C THR A 161 1.94 0.82 -16.65
N PHE A 162 2.90 1.67 -16.28
CA PHE A 162 3.66 2.47 -17.24
C PHE A 162 4.47 1.60 -18.21
N ALA A 163 5.15 0.57 -17.72
CA ALA A 163 5.92 -0.37 -18.55
C ALA A 163 5.00 -1.11 -19.55
N VAL A 164 3.83 -1.54 -19.11
CA VAL A 164 2.80 -2.15 -19.99
C VAL A 164 2.38 -1.17 -21.08
N MET A 165 2.02 0.06 -20.68
CA MET A 165 1.63 1.09 -21.65
C MET A 165 2.73 1.39 -22.67
N GLN A 166 3.98 1.52 -22.25
CA GLN A 166 5.13 1.73 -23.14
C GLN A 166 5.31 0.58 -24.13
N ALA A 167 5.24 -0.66 -23.64
CA ALA A 167 5.43 -1.84 -24.47
C ALA A 167 4.43 -1.88 -25.65
N PHE A 168 3.17 -1.51 -25.40
CA PHE A 168 2.12 -1.48 -26.44
C PHE A 168 2.18 -0.21 -27.31
N TRP A 169 2.59 0.91 -26.74
CA TRP A 169 2.76 2.16 -27.50
C TRP A 169 3.80 2.02 -28.62
N LEU A 170 4.90 1.35 -28.36
CA LEU A 170 5.94 1.09 -29.35
C LEU A 170 5.40 0.31 -30.56
N ILE A 171 4.54 -0.69 -30.33
CA ILE A 171 3.91 -1.46 -31.42
C ILE A 171 3.03 -0.58 -32.31
N MET A 172 2.34 0.39 -31.73
CA MET A 172 1.47 1.31 -32.47
C MET A 172 2.25 2.34 -33.30
N THR A 173 3.40 2.80 -32.81
CA THR A 173 4.19 3.86 -33.45
C THR A 173 5.14 3.35 -34.52
N GLN A 174 5.67 2.15 -34.40
CA GLN A 174 6.59 1.56 -35.38
C GLN A 174 5.97 1.39 -36.78
N GLN A 175 4.67 1.25 -36.90
CA GLN A 175 3.96 1.12 -38.16
C GLN A 175 3.80 2.42 -38.96
N ARG A 176 4.04 3.60 -38.37
CA ARG A 176 4.00 4.88 -39.09
C ARG A 176 5.29 5.17 -39.88
N ARG A 177 6.34 4.40 -39.66
CA ARG A 177 7.67 4.65 -40.25
C ARG A 177 7.99 3.75 -41.45
N GLN A 178 7.11 2.82 -41.82
CA GLN A 178 7.18 1.98 -43.02
C GLN A 178 6.08 2.36 -44.02
#